data_ea893d5204b33b133a324166877fc9f2
#
_entry.id   ea893d5204b33b133a324166877fc9f2
#
_cell.length_a   1.000
_cell.length_b   1.000
_cell.length_c   1.000
_cell.angle_alpha   90.00
_cell.angle_beta   90.00
_cell.angle_gamma   90.00
#
_symmetry.space_group_name_H-M   'P 1'
#
loop_
_entity.id
_entity.type
_entity.pdbx_description
1 polymer ?
#
loop_
_entity_poly.entity_id
_entity_poly.type
_entity_poly.pdbx_seq_one_letter_code
_entity_poly.pdbx_strand_id
1 'polypeptide(L)' 'MIITVKAKTNAKSTAVRQLDECTYEVSVSEVPEKGKANAAIIEALKDYFHISKSQIEIKAGLNNKNKIVEIFN' A
#
# COMPACT_ATOMS: atom_id res chain seq x y z
N MET A 1 3.65 -2.63 -13.40
CA MET A 1 2.21 -2.84 -13.06
C MET A 1 1.73 -1.66 -12.21
N ILE A 2 0.65 -1.05 -12.62
CA ILE A 2 0.05 0.06 -11.88
C ILE A 2 -1.20 -0.46 -11.16
N ILE A 3 -1.27 -0.21 -9.86
CA ILE A 3 -2.42 -0.61 -9.06
C ILE A 3 -2.98 0.58 -8.28
N THR A 4 -4.24 0.50 -7.90
CA THR A 4 -4.85 1.43 -6.98
C THR A 4 -4.89 0.77 -5.60
N VAL A 5 -4.41 1.48 -4.60
CA VAL A 5 -4.39 0.99 -3.23
C VAL A 5 -5.36 1.82 -2.40
N LYS A 6 -6.31 1.15 -1.78
CA LYS A 6 -7.20 1.75 -0.78
C LYS A 6 -6.62 1.49 0.59
N ALA A 7 -6.13 2.54 1.23
CA ALA A 7 -5.46 2.42 2.51
C ALA A 7 -6.45 2.53 3.68
N LYS A 8 -6.33 1.62 4.63
CA LYS A 8 -7.03 1.70 5.91
C LYS A 8 -5.99 1.81 7.01
N THR A 9 -6.02 2.91 7.74
CA THR A 9 -5.11 3.14 8.85
C THR A 9 -5.79 2.81 10.18
N ASN A 10 -5.01 2.75 11.24
CA ASN A 10 -5.50 2.39 12.59
C ASN A 10 -6.19 1.03 12.62
N ALA A 11 -5.80 0.12 11.75
CA ALA A 11 -6.35 -1.23 11.74
C ALA A 11 -5.72 -2.05 12.86
N LYS A 12 -6.38 -3.12 13.27
CA LYS A 12 -5.87 -4.00 14.31
C LYS A 12 -4.65 -4.79 13.85
N SER A 13 -4.58 -5.08 12.58
CA SER A 13 -3.46 -5.83 12.01
C SER A 13 -3.24 -5.42 10.56
N THR A 14 -2.05 -5.71 10.06
CA THR A 14 -1.70 -5.44 8.67
C THR A 14 -2.27 -6.55 7.78
N ALA A 15 -2.95 -6.17 6.71
CA ALA A 15 -3.52 -7.11 5.76
C ALA A 15 -3.62 -6.50 4.38
N VAL A 16 -3.53 -7.34 3.36
CA VAL A 16 -3.70 -6.94 1.96
C VAL A 16 -4.80 -7.81 1.37
N ARG A 17 -5.77 -7.15 0.72
CA ARG A 17 -6.87 -7.85 0.09
C ARG A 17 -7.07 -7.33 -1.33
N GLN A 18 -7.07 -8.21 -2.30
CA GLN A 18 -7.33 -7.84 -3.69
C GLN A 18 -8.84 -7.66 -3.88
N LEU A 19 -9.24 -6.50 -4.41
CA LEU A 19 -10.64 -6.19 -4.66
C LEU A 19 -11.01 -6.45 -6.11
N ASP A 20 -10.10 -6.15 -7.04
CA ASP A 20 -10.25 -6.47 -8.45
C ASP A 20 -8.85 -6.58 -9.07
N GLU A 21 -8.77 -6.68 -10.40
CA GLU A 21 -7.50 -6.91 -11.09
C GLU A 21 -6.43 -5.86 -10.77
N CYS A 22 -6.85 -4.62 -10.53
CA CYS A 22 -5.92 -3.51 -10.33
C CYS A 22 -6.13 -2.78 -9.02
N THR A 23 -7.01 -3.26 -8.13
CA THR A 23 -7.34 -2.56 -6.89
C THR A 23 -7.10 -3.46 -5.69
N TYR A 24 -6.36 -2.94 -4.72
CA TYR A 24 -6.04 -3.64 -3.49
C TYR A 24 -6.38 -2.79 -2.29
N GLU A 25 -6.90 -3.42 -1.24
CA GLU A 25 -7.12 -2.77 0.03
C GLU A 25 -5.99 -3.18 0.97
N VAL A 26 -5.28 -2.18 1.49
CA VAL A 26 -4.16 -2.42 2.41
C VAL A 26 -4.51 -1.82 3.77
N SER A 27 -4.60 -2.66 4.77
CA SER A 27 -4.85 -2.24 6.15
C SER A 27 -3.54 -2.21 6.91
N VAL A 28 -3.29 -1.12 7.63
CA VAL A 28 -2.08 -0.98 8.43
C VAL A 28 -2.45 -0.45 9.82
N SER A 29 -1.66 -0.81 10.82
CA SER A 29 -1.91 -0.38 12.19
C SER A 29 -1.39 1.03 12.47
N GLU A 30 -0.53 1.57 11.61
CA GLU A 30 0.03 2.91 11.78
C GLU A 30 -1.02 3.99 11.55
N VAL A 31 -0.76 5.16 12.14
CA VAL A 31 -1.56 6.36 11.89
C VAL A 31 -1.08 7.02 10.59
N PRO A 32 -1.95 7.77 9.87
CA PRO A 32 -1.55 8.43 8.62
C PRO A 32 -0.76 9.71 8.91
N GLU A 33 0.41 9.56 9.50
CA GLU A 33 1.20 10.68 9.99
C GLU A 33 2.64 10.54 9.54
N LYS A 34 3.20 11.62 8.98
CA LYS A 34 4.61 11.73 8.62
C LYS A 34 5.13 10.58 7.75
N GLY A 35 4.28 10.07 6.86
CA GLY A 35 4.68 9.00 5.96
C GLY A 35 4.74 7.61 6.58
N LYS A 36 4.39 7.45 7.85
CA LYS A 36 4.42 6.14 8.52
C LYS A 36 3.49 5.15 7.85
N ALA A 37 2.27 5.58 7.51
CA ALA A 37 1.33 4.70 6.84
C ALA A 37 1.83 4.30 5.45
N ASN A 38 2.45 5.24 4.71
CA ASN A 38 2.99 4.95 3.39
C ASN A 38 4.09 3.89 3.46
N ALA A 39 4.99 4.00 4.44
CA ALA A 39 6.04 3.01 4.64
C ALA A 39 5.45 1.64 4.99
N ALA A 40 4.42 1.62 5.85
CA ALA A 40 3.75 0.38 6.23
C ALA A 40 3.04 -0.26 5.05
N ILE A 41 2.43 0.55 4.18
CA ILE A 41 1.78 0.06 2.97
C ILE A 41 2.80 -0.59 2.03
N ILE A 42 3.94 0.04 1.84
CA ILE A 42 5.01 -0.52 1.01
C ILE A 42 5.50 -1.85 1.57
N GLU A 43 5.68 -1.93 2.89
CA GLU A 43 6.08 -3.19 3.54
C GLU A 43 5.04 -4.29 3.32
N ALA A 44 3.75 -3.95 3.48
CA ALA A 44 2.67 -4.91 3.29
C ALA A 44 2.62 -5.42 1.85
N LEU A 45 2.76 -4.53 0.88
CA LEU A 45 2.77 -4.91 -0.53
C LEU A 45 4.00 -5.74 -0.88
N LYS A 46 5.15 -5.38 -0.33
CA LYS A 46 6.39 -6.14 -0.51
C LYS A 46 6.20 -7.59 -0.10
N ASP A 47 5.62 -7.80 1.07
CA ASP A 47 5.38 -9.14 1.59
C ASP A 47 4.32 -9.88 0.77
N TYR A 48 3.26 -9.18 0.38
CA TYR A 48 2.16 -9.78 -0.37
C TYR A 48 2.62 -10.27 -1.74
N PHE A 49 3.42 -9.46 -2.46
CA PHE A 49 3.89 -9.80 -3.81
C PHE A 49 5.22 -10.53 -3.81
N HIS A 50 5.87 -10.71 -2.66
CA HIS A 50 7.19 -11.35 -2.54
C HIS A 50 8.24 -10.65 -3.39
N ILE A 51 8.34 -9.33 -3.25
CA ILE A 51 9.27 -8.49 -4.01
C ILE A 51 10.05 -7.59 -3.05
N SER A 52 10.99 -6.80 -3.59
CA SER A 52 11.77 -5.86 -2.81
C SER A 52 11.06 -4.51 -2.71
N LYS A 53 11.34 -3.76 -1.65
CA LYS A 53 10.82 -2.40 -1.50
C LYS A 53 11.14 -1.50 -2.67
N SER A 54 12.34 -1.66 -3.25
CA SER A 54 12.79 -0.86 -4.38
C SER A 54 11.93 -1.07 -5.63
N GLN A 55 11.13 -2.12 -5.65
CA GLN A 55 10.22 -2.41 -6.76
C GLN A 55 8.85 -1.78 -6.60
N ILE A 56 8.64 -1.03 -5.51
CA ILE A 56 7.34 -0.43 -5.19
C ILE A 56 7.50 1.08 -5.06
N GLU A 57 6.67 1.84 -5.79
CA GLU A 57 6.70 3.29 -5.72
C GLU A 57 5.28 3.85 -5.66
N ILE A 58 5.02 4.72 -4.70
CA ILE A 58 3.74 5.43 -4.61
C ILE A 58 3.81 6.63 -5.54
N LYS A 59 3.04 6.61 -6.63
CA LYS A 59 3.07 7.64 -7.66
C LYS A 59 2.19 8.84 -7.34
N ALA A 60 1.08 8.64 -6.63
CA ALA A 60 0.13 9.69 -6.32
C ALA A 60 -0.67 9.34 -5.08
N GLY A 61 -1.28 10.34 -4.47
CA GLY A 61 -2.15 10.12 -3.32
C GLY A 61 -1.41 9.93 -2.01
N LEU A 62 -0.23 10.54 -1.84
CA LEU A 62 0.57 10.37 -0.62
C LEU A 62 -0.19 10.70 0.64
N ASN A 63 -1.11 11.68 0.57
CA ASN A 63 -1.91 12.11 1.72
C ASN A 63 -3.36 11.69 1.62
N ASN A 64 -3.69 10.82 0.68
CA ASN A 64 -5.06 10.35 0.45
C ASN A 64 -5.20 8.89 0.83
N LYS A 65 -6.44 8.47 1.08
CA LYS A 65 -6.75 7.06 1.32
C LYS A 65 -6.55 6.22 0.06
N ASN A 66 -6.80 6.82 -1.11
CA ASN A 66 -6.61 6.14 -2.38
C ASN A 66 -5.26 6.55 -2.97
N LYS A 67 -4.41 5.57 -3.22
CA LYS A 67 -3.06 5.80 -3.72
C LYS A 67 -2.86 5.08 -5.03
N ILE A 68 -2.06 5.68 -5.91
CA ILE A 68 -1.63 5.02 -7.14
C ILE A 68 -0.22 4.52 -6.90
N VAL A 69 -0.03 3.24 -7.09
CA VAL A 69 1.24 2.57 -6.79
C VAL A 69 1.73 1.83 -8.03
N GLU A 70 2.99 2.03 -8.35
CA GLU A 70 3.63 1.29 -9.43
C GLU A 70 4.51 0.20 -8.85
N ILE A 71 4.40 -1.01 -9.40
CA ILE A 71 5.22 -2.14 -9.03
C ILE A 71 6.08 -2.50 -10.24
N PHE A 72 7.39 -2.47 -10.05
CA PHE A 72 8.38 -2.76 -11.08
C PHE A 72 8.81 -4.22 -10.99
N ASN A 73 8.91 -4.85 -12.13
CA ASN A 73 9.36 -6.25 -12.19
C ASN A 73 10.85 -6.34 -12.44
#